data_ea16cebfdce16a2e54e9280b44243800
#
_entry.id   ea16cebfdce16a2e54e9280b44243800
#
_cell.length_a   1.000
_cell.length_b   1.000
_cell.length_c   1.000
_cell.angle_alpha   90.00
_cell.angle_beta   90.00
_cell.angle_gamma   90.00
#
_symmetry.space_group_name_H-M   'P 1'
#
loop_
_entity.id
_entity.type
_entity.pdbx_description
1 polymer ?
#
loop_
_entity_poly.entity_id
_entity_poly.type
_entity_poly.pdbx_seq_one_letter_code
_entity_poly.pdbx_strand_id
1 'polypeptide(L)'
;MGRTLLLASAAMGLLCATATPVMAGTTADLLKRLHEKGILSDEEFQELSKSENAEVATAPATPPASAAAAALDDKRIVRMSESGVGMEVAGVTIKLSGSVNGFYVHDNGEAPNATNAVVGGVATVGGNSSAIRNGLLPGFLKFDVTTNQGGWDVGAHFGMYPGINSVSYTGGGANSPGNPRGLQTAGIDFRQTYLTFGRAGFGEVKIGRDIGLFASEQILNDITLLSSGTPAGNVAPSNTTLGRIGVGYIYTDFQPQITYTTPNFSGFTASIGIFEPLSSLTGPEEANKEPGFQGKLVYDGKFGDIATRFWAAGIRQKHDVIAGPDYTGWGWDAGAKVTVGPLTMVGTYYDASGLGTTALNLFDTDGLGNKRDSHGFYLQGLATFGKVSVGGSYGESNLDYANGVDAIANPTLVDKNSSWVGQLRYGLTSWVTLLSEYVHTRSEAHNGNRARSDAIAAGAILFF
;
A
#
# COMPACT_ATOMS: atom_id res chain seq x y z
N MET A 1 -8.31 40.56 15.37
CA MET A 1 -8.38 39.75 16.58
C MET A 1 -7.80 38.40 16.26
N GLY A 2 -6.51 38.25 16.36
CA GLY A 2 -5.76 37.01 16.15
C GLY A 2 -4.82 36.79 17.33
N ARG A 3 -4.49 35.59 17.61
CA ARG A 3 -3.66 35.01 18.68
C ARG A 3 -4.47 34.35 19.79
N THR A 4 -4.75 33.07 19.58
CA THR A 4 -4.81 32.05 20.66
C THR A 4 -5.23 30.71 20.06
N LEU A 5 -4.33 30.00 19.36
CA LEU A 5 -4.51 28.59 18.95
C LEU A 5 -3.18 27.93 18.59
N LEU A 6 -2.18 28.12 19.46
CA LEU A 6 -0.83 27.54 19.28
C LEU A 6 -0.27 26.95 20.58
N LEU A 7 -1.11 26.35 21.42
CA LEU A 7 -0.70 25.78 22.72
C LEU A 7 -1.46 24.48 23.10
N ALA A 8 -1.78 23.62 22.15
CA ALA A 8 -2.38 22.32 22.47
C ALA A 8 -1.54 21.10 21.99
N SER A 9 -0.32 21.29 21.48
CA SER A 9 0.52 20.19 20.97
C SER A 9 1.75 19.84 21.83
N ALA A 10 1.87 20.37 23.04
CA ALA A 10 3.09 20.23 23.84
C ALA A 10 2.93 19.54 25.20
N ALA A 11 1.90 18.72 25.41
CA ALA A 11 1.67 18.09 26.71
C ALA A 11 1.38 16.59 26.62
N MET A 12 2.16 15.83 25.81
CA MET A 12 2.11 14.36 25.86
C MET A 12 3.51 13.75 25.64
N GLY A 13 4.48 14.30 26.25
CA GLY A 13 5.83 13.78 26.28
C GLY A 13 6.36 13.83 27.70
N LEU A 14 6.26 12.78 28.47
CA LEU A 14 7.22 12.25 29.44
C LEU A 14 6.57 11.25 30.39
N LEU A 15 6.64 9.97 30.04
CA LEU A 15 6.67 8.85 30.98
C LEU A 15 7.21 7.61 30.22
N CYS A 16 8.51 7.64 29.92
CA CYS A 16 9.24 6.44 29.51
C CYS A 16 9.73 5.72 30.77
N ALA A 17 8.97 4.72 31.22
CA ALA A 17 9.53 3.67 32.05
C ALA A 17 10.20 2.65 31.13
N THR A 18 11.48 2.43 31.30
CA THR A 18 12.30 1.46 30.58
C THR A 18 11.85 0.04 30.86
N ALA A 19 11.14 -0.60 29.93
CA ALA A 19 10.91 -2.03 29.93
C ALA A 19 11.87 -2.67 28.91
N THR A 20 12.82 -3.45 29.40
CA THR A 20 13.67 -4.32 28.59
C THR A 20 12.84 -5.45 27.97
N PRO A 21 13.12 -5.89 26.72
CA PRO A 21 12.41 -7.01 26.12
C PRO A 21 12.70 -8.31 26.88
N VAL A 22 11.67 -8.96 27.38
CA VAL A 22 11.76 -10.31 27.94
C VAL A 22 11.70 -11.30 26.78
N MET A 23 12.83 -11.92 26.47
CA MET A 23 12.88 -13.11 25.63
C MET A 23 12.30 -14.28 26.43
N ALA A 24 11.41 -15.05 25.83
CA ALA A 24 10.92 -16.30 26.40
C ALA A 24 12.09 -17.29 26.48
N GLY A 25 12.65 -17.46 27.65
CA GLY A 25 13.66 -18.47 27.94
C GLY A 25 13.01 -19.81 28.27
N THR A 26 13.77 -20.89 28.16
CA THR A 26 13.38 -22.23 28.61
C THR A 26 13.18 -22.25 30.13
N THR A 27 12.50 -23.28 30.65
CA THR A 27 12.29 -23.45 32.10
C THR A 27 13.58 -23.36 32.88
N ALA A 28 14.67 -23.91 32.34
CA ALA A 28 16.03 -23.84 32.91
C ALA A 28 16.54 -22.38 33.05
N ASP A 29 16.30 -21.53 32.05
CA ASP A 29 16.66 -20.10 32.11
C ASP A 29 15.83 -19.33 33.16
N LEU A 30 14.58 -19.72 33.33
CA LEU A 30 13.70 -19.14 34.36
C LEU A 30 14.18 -19.50 35.77
N LEU A 31 14.46 -20.79 35.99
CA LEU A 31 15.01 -21.28 37.28
C LEU A 31 16.32 -20.58 37.64
N LYS A 32 17.23 -20.43 36.67
CA LYS A 32 18.49 -19.73 36.84
C LYS A 32 18.31 -18.26 37.24
N ARG A 33 17.38 -17.55 36.57
CA ARG A 33 17.07 -16.15 36.87
C ARG A 33 16.41 -15.97 38.23
N LEU A 34 15.59 -16.92 38.67
CA LEU A 34 14.97 -16.89 40.02
C LEU A 34 16.00 -17.11 41.11
N HIS A 35 16.97 -18.00 40.88
CA HIS A 35 18.11 -18.23 41.76
C HIS A 35 19.04 -17.00 41.82
N GLU A 36 19.44 -16.42 40.70
CA GLU A 36 20.27 -15.21 40.63
C GLU A 36 19.62 -13.99 41.31
N LYS A 37 18.28 -13.96 41.40
CA LYS A 37 17.53 -12.91 42.09
C LYS A 37 17.32 -13.21 43.60
N GLY A 38 17.85 -14.31 44.11
CA GLY A 38 17.69 -14.70 45.49
C GLY A 38 16.27 -15.10 45.90
N ILE A 39 15.42 -15.45 44.91
CA ILE A 39 14.05 -15.92 45.15
C ILE A 39 14.02 -17.42 45.42
N LEU A 40 15.00 -18.16 44.88
CA LEU A 40 15.24 -19.58 45.15
C LEU A 40 16.56 -19.70 45.95
N SER A 41 16.57 -20.53 47.00
CA SER A 41 17.79 -20.94 47.70
C SER A 41 18.61 -21.91 46.80
N ASP A 42 19.89 -22.08 47.14
CA ASP A 42 20.77 -23.03 46.45
C ASP A 42 20.21 -24.47 46.46
N GLU A 43 19.55 -24.85 47.56
CA GLU A 43 18.94 -26.17 47.73
C GLU A 43 17.68 -26.33 46.87
N GLU A 44 16.80 -25.35 46.85
CA GLU A 44 15.60 -25.35 46.01
C GLU A 44 15.94 -25.32 44.52
N PHE A 45 16.95 -24.55 44.12
CA PHE A 45 17.41 -24.51 42.72
C PHE A 45 17.97 -25.87 42.30
N GLN A 46 18.75 -26.54 43.14
CA GLN A 46 19.29 -27.88 42.85
C GLN A 46 18.19 -28.95 42.79
N GLU A 47 17.20 -28.87 43.67
CA GLU A 47 16.07 -29.82 43.70
C GLU A 47 15.18 -29.68 42.46
N LEU A 48 14.84 -28.44 42.08
CA LEU A 48 14.04 -28.17 40.89
C LEU A 48 14.79 -28.51 39.58
N SER A 49 16.10 -28.24 39.52
CA SER A 49 16.95 -28.61 38.39
C SER A 49 17.14 -30.12 38.28
N LYS A 50 17.17 -30.86 39.40
CA LYS A 50 17.20 -32.32 39.40
C LYS A 50 15.87 -32.92 38.99
N SER A 51 14.73 -32.35 39.38
CA SER A 51 13.41 -32.82 39.01
C SER A 51 13.17 -32.63 37.49
N GLU A 52 13.61 -31.52 36.91
CA GLU A 52 13.53 -31.27 35.46
C GLU A 52 14.42 -32.30 34.69
N ASN A 53 15.62 -32.56 35.15
CA ASN A 53 16.47 -33.57 34.53
C ASN A 53 15.97 -35.01 34.74
N ALA A 54 15.25 -35.28 35.84
CA ALA A 54 14.63 -36.57 36.10
C ALA A 54 13.37 -36.81 35.27
N GLU A 55 12.59 -35.78 34.97
CA GLU A 55 11.43 -35.84 34.09
C GLU A 55 11.87 -36.14 32.61
N VAL A 56 13.02 -35.59 32.20
CA VAL A 56 13.62 -35.91 30.90
C VAL A 56 14.22 -37.31 30.84
N ALA A 57 14.66 -37.87 32.02
CA ALA A 57 15.31 -39.19 32.08
C ALA A 57 14.34 -40.35 32.36
N THR A 58 13.13 -40.09 32.84
CA THR A 58 12.11 -41.10 33.21
C THR A 58 10.90 -41.11 32.28
N ALA A 59 10.92 -40.37 31.17
CA ALA A 59 10.00 -40.66 30.10
C ALA A 59 10.26 -42.10 29.65
N PRO A 60 9.32 -43.06 29.86
CA PRO A 60 9.48 -44.39 29.33
C PRO A 60 9.76 -44.23 27.86
N ALA A 61 10.80 -44.92 27.37
CA ALA A 61 11.06 -45.03 25.94
C ALA A 61 9.73 -45.44 25.30
N THR A 62 9.02 -44.46 24.78
CA THR A 62 7.82 -44.70 23.98
C THR A 62 8.29 -45.67 22.92
N PRO A 63 7.69 -46.87 22.79
CA PRO A 63 8.00 -47.76 21.68
C PRO A 63 7.93 -46.89 20.45
N PRO A 64 8.84 -46.98 19.48
CA PRO A 64 8.90 -46.12 18.32
C PRO A 64 7.47 -45.91 17.88
N ALA A 65 7.02 -44.62 17.96
CA ALA A 65 5.65 -44.25 17.65
C ALA A 65 5.39 -44.91 16.32
N SER A 66 4.71 -46.03 16.40
CA SER A 66 4.62 -46.97 15.33
C SER A 66 4.05 -46.25 14.13
N ALA A 67 4.32 -46.77 12.97
CA ALA A 67 3.63 -46.43 11.73
C ALA A 67 2.09 -46.24 11.84
N ALA A 68 1.48 -46.58 12.96
CA ALA A 68 0.10 -46.27 13.30
C ALA A 68 -0.18 -44.81 13.68
N ALA A 69 0.80 -44.04 14.18
CA ALA A 69 0.63 -42.59 14.37
C ALA A 69 0.87 -41.82 13.06
N ALA A 70 1.63 -42.39 12.12
CA ALA A 70 1.75 -41.88 10.76
C ALA A 70 0.51 -42.14 9.88
N ALA A 71 -0.42 -42.95 10.38
CA ALA A 71 -1.67 -43.27 9.68
C ALA A 71 -2.90 -42.56 10.25
N LEU A 72 -2.76 -41.63 11.19
CA LEU A 72 -3.80 -40.63 11.39
C LEU A 72 -3.79 -39.79 10.13
N ASP A 73 -4.77 -40.06 9.27
CA ASP A 73 -5.03 -39.38 8.02
C ASP A 73 -4.82 -37.88 8.25
N ASP A 74 -3.73 -37.30 7.70
CA ASP A 74 -3.35 -35.89 7.84
C ASP A 74 -4.52 -34.97 7.44
N LYS A 75 -5.50 -35.51 6.73
CA LYS A 75 -6.78 -34.90 6.38
C LYS A 75 -7.75 -34.66 7.54
N ARG A 76 -7.48 -35.13 8.74
CA ARG A 76 -8.32 -34.96 9.92
C ARG A 76 -7.71 -34.05 10.99
N ILE A 77 -6.48 -33.58 10.78
CA ILE A 77 -5.76 -32.76 11.75
C ILE A 77 -5.84 -31.30 11.33
N VAL A 78 -6.41 -30.46 12.18
CA VAL A 78 -6.34 -29.01 12.06
C VAL A 78 -5.17 -28.54 12.87
N ARG A 79 -4.22 -27.85 12.24
CA ARG A 79 -3.06 -27.22 12.88
C ARG A 79 -3.16 -25.73 12.77
N MET A 80 -2.58 -25.01 13.74
CA MET A 80 -2.38 -23.57 13.60
C MET A 80 -1.30 -23.31 12.54
N SER A 81 -1.46 -22.24 11.75
CA SER A 81 -0.44 -21.81 10.82
C SER A 81 0.86 -21.48 11.57
N GLU A 82 2.01 -21.88 11.03
CA GLU A 82 3.31 -21.56 11.62
C GLU A 82 3.65 -20.06 11.54
N SER A 83 2.99 -19.31 10.66
CA SER A 83 3.21 -17.89 10.48
C SER A 83 1.91 -17.11 10.31
N GLY A 84 1.69 -16.14 11.22
CA GLY A 84 0.52 -15.26 11.19
C GLY A 84 -0.78 -15.94 11.63
N VAL A 85 -1.91 -15.31 11.33
CA VAL A 85 -3.25 -15.81 11.68
C VAL A 85 -3.73 -16.77 10.59
N GLY A 86 -3.92 -18.04 10.91
CA GLY A 86 -4.36 -19.04 9.93
C GLY A 86 -4.37 -20.46 10.47
N MET A 87 -4.77 -21.40 9.61
CA MET A 87 -4.84 -22.82 9.94
C MET A 87 -4.42 -23.68 8.75
N GLU A 88 -3.97 -24.88 9.03
CA GLU A 88 -3.73 -25.93 8.05
C GLU A 88 -4.73 -27.06 8.24
N VAL A 89 -5.41 -27.46 7.17
CA VAL A 89 -6.38 -28.53 7.16
C VAL A 89 -6.16 -29.39 5.92
N ALA A 90 -5.84 -30.67 6.11
CA ALA A 90 -5.70 -31.62 5.00
C ALA A 90 -4.68 -31.19 3.91
N GLY A 91 -3.56 -30.57 4.32
CA GLY A 91 -2.55 -30.07 3.38
C GLY A 91 -2.95 -28.78 2.66
N VAL A 92 -4.03 -28.12 3.08
CA VAL A 92 -4.45 -26.79 2.64
C VAL A 92 -4.15 -25.79 3.74
N THR A 93 -3.41 -24.74 3.43
CA THR A 93 -3.16 -23.60 4.32
C THR A 93 -4.19 -22.52 4.05
N ILE A 94 -4.90 -22.08 5.09
CA ILE A 94 -5.82 -20.94 5.06
C ILE A 94 -5.18 -19.85 5.92
N LYS A 95 -4.81 -18.73 5.33
CA LYS A 95 -4.19 -17.59 6.01
C LYS A 95 -5.10 -16.37 5.95
N LEU A 96 -5.21 -15.69 7.10
CA LEU A 96 -5.89 -14.42 7.25
C LEU A 96 -4.86 -13.33 7.46
N SER A 97 -5.06 -12.19 6.81
CA SER A 97 -4.32 -10.97 7.11
C SER A 97 -5.23 -9.77 6.94
N GLY A 98 -4.95 -8.72 7.65
CA GLY A 98 -5.82 -7.58 7.59
C GLY A 98 -5.19 -6.29 8.10
N SER A 99 -5.88 -5.19 7.79
CA SER A 99 -5.57 -3.87 8.28
C SER A 99 -6.83 -3.08 8.56
N VAL A 100 -6.80 -2.33 9.63
CA VAL A 100 -7.80 -1.29 9.93
C VAL A 100 -7.05 -0.02 10.20
N ASN A 101 -7.47 1.08 9.59
CA ASN A 101 -6.91 2.39 9.87
C ASN A 101 -7.99 3.46 9.93
N GLY A 102 -7.68 4.53 10.64
CA GLY A 102 -8.52 5.70 10.72
C GLY A 102 -7.70 6.91 11.17
N PHE A 103 -7.95 8.03 10.48
CA PHE A 103 -7.26 9.29 10.70
C PHE A 103 -8.28 10.41 10.85
N TYR A 104 -8.11 11.26 11.86
CA TYR A 104 -8.64 12.59 11.80
C TYR A 104 -7.81 13.39 10.81
N VAL A 105 -8.45 13.95 9.81
CA VAL A 105 -7.83 14.79 8.78
C VAL A 105 -8.49 16.15 8.83
N HIS A 106 -7.71 17.20 9.03
CA HIS A 106 -8.13 18.58 8.86
C HIS A 106 -7.38 19.15 7.65
N ASP A 107 -8.13 19.61 6.66
CA ASP A 107 -7.62 20.17 5.42
C ASP A 107 -8.06 21.63 5.31
N ASN A 108 -7.09 22.52 5.12
CA ASN A 108 -7.27 23.95 4.95
C ASN A 108 -7.04 24.30 3.47
N GLY A 109 -8.07 24.10 2.66
CA GLY A 109 -8.09 24.51 1.26
C GLY A 109 -8.47 25.98 1.08
N GLU A 110 -7.96 26.59 0.01
CA GLU A 110 -8.36 27.95 -0.37
C GLU A 110 -9.85 28.02 -0.73
N ALA A 111 -10.52 29.11 -0.41
CA ALA A 111 -11.88 29.35 -0.89
C ALA A 111 -11.89 29.46 -2.43
N PRO A 112 -12.91 28.91 -3.15
CA PRO A 112 -12.99 28.99 -4.60
C PRO A 112 -12.97 30.43 -5.10
N ASN A 113 -12.13 30.68 -6.11
CA ASN A 113 -12.07 31.99 -6.79
C ASN A 113 -11.61 31.78 -8.26
N ALA A 114 -11.63 32.87 -9.04
CA ALA A 114 -11.29 32.80 -10.47
C ALA A 114 -9.83 32.40 -10.78
N THR A 115 -8.94 32.52 -9.80
CA THR A 115 -7.48 32.29 -10.00
C THR A 115 -6.99 30.98 -9.38
N ASN A 116 -7.87 30.18 -8.77
CA ASN A 116 -7.50 28.88 -8.20
C ASN A 116 -8.30 27.69 -8.80
N ALA A 117 -8.94 27.89 -9.94
CA ALA A 117 -9.55 26.80 -10.69
C ALA A 117 -8.44 26.07 -11.47
N VAL A 118 -8.16 24.81 -11.10
CA VAL A 118 -7.19 23.93 -11.74
C VAL A 118 -7.88 22.61 -12.01
N VAL A 119 -8.19 22.34 -13.27
CA VAL A 119 -8.81 21.08 -13.72
C VAL A 119 -7.75 19.97 -13.67
N GLY A 120 -8.01 18.92 -12.91
CA GLY A 120 -7.01 17.86 -12.63
C GLY A 120 -6.06 18.18 -11.47
N GLY A 121 -6.24 19.33 -10.81
CA GLY A 121 -5.51 19.68 -9.60
C GLY A 121 -5.90 18.78 -8.41
N VAL A 122 -4.92 18.40 -7.60
CA VAL A 122 -5.10 17.56 -6.41
C VAL A 122 -5.10 18.36 -5.09
N ALA A 123 -4.75 19.65 -5.13
CA ALA A 123 -4.94 20.55 -4.00
C ALA A 123 -6.43 20.80 -3.77
N THR A 124 -6.88 20.74 -2.52
CA THR A 124 -8.29 20.94 -2.18
C THR A 124 -8.66 22.42 -2.31
N VAL A 125 -9.77 22.68 -2.98
CA VAL A 125 -10.41 24.00 -3.07
C VAL A 125 -11.81 23.87 -2.50
N GLY A 126 -12.20 24.75 -1.57
CA GLY A 126 -13.51 24.70 -0.94
C GLY A 126 -13.54 25.19 0.51
N GLY A 127 -12.41 25.69 1.01
CA GLY A 127 -12.26 26.10 2.41
C GLY A 127 -11.92 24.93 3.34
N ASN A 128 -12.02 25.17 4.63
CA ASN A 128 -11.63 24.20 5.65
C ASN A 128 -12.60 23.02 5.71
N SER A 129 -12.04 21.84 5.80
CA SER A 129 -12.79 20.60 6.01
C SER A 129 -12.17 19.74 7.10
N SER A 130 -12.98 18.91 7.75
CA SER A 130 -12.52 17.93 8.74
C SER A 130 -13.26 16.63 8.52
N ALA A 131 -12.53 15.52 8.62
CA ALA A 131 -13.09 14.19 8.45
C ALA A 131 -12.41 13.19 9.37
N ILE A 132 -13.14 12.13 9.74
CA ILE A 132 -12.53 10.88 10.25
C ILE A 132 -12.65 9.87 9.12
N ARG A 133 -11.53 9.42 8.59
CA ARG A 133 -11.50 8.65 7.35
C ARG A 133 -10.32 7.70 7.25
N ASN A 134 -10.36 6.78 6.28
CA ASN A 134 -9.20 5.99 5.91
C ASN A 134 -8.09 6.89 5.31
N GLY A 135 -6.86 6.41 5.42
CA GLY A 135 -5.72 6.96 4.68
C GLY A 135 -5.65 6.48 3.23
N LEU A 136 -4.44 6.53 2.63
CA LEU A 136 -4.20 6.03 1.26
C LEU A 136 -4.44 4.52 1.18
N LEU A 137 -3.93 3.74 2.12
CA LEU A 137 -4.27 2.32 2.23
C LEU A 137 -5.65 2.22 2.88
N PRO A 138 -6.67 1.63 2.23
CA PRO A 138 -7.94 1.36 2.88
C PRO A 138 -7.80 0.28 3.96
N GLY A 139 -8.81 0.09 4.79
CA GLY A 139 -8.94 -1.14 5.55
C GLY A 139 -8.99 -2.33 4.61
N PHE A 140 -8.47 -3.49 5.02
CA PHE A 140 -8.62 -4.70 4.22
C PHE A 140 -8.68 -5.96 5.10
N LEU A 141 -9.33 -6.98 4.55
CA LEU A 141 -9.31 -8.35 5.03
C LEU A 141 -8.97 -9.25 3.84
N LYS A 142 -7.89 -10.02 3.95
CA LYS A 142 -7.44 -10.96 2.92
C LYS A 142 -7.56 -12.39 3.40
N PHE A 143 -7.96 -13.26 2.47
CA PHE A 143 -7.98 -14.70 2.61
C PHE A 143 -7.08 -15.30 1.55
N ASP A 144 -6.07 -16.03 1.98
CA ASP A 144 -5.21 -16.80 1.10
C ASP A 144 -5.41 -18.28 1.38
N VAL A 145 -5.81 -19.03 0.38
CA VAL A 145 -5.99 -20.49 0.43
C VAL A 145 -4.95 -21.10 -0.48
N THR A 146 -3.97 -21.81 0.08
CA THR A 146 -2.84 -22.34 -0.66
C THR A 146 -2.62 -23.82 -0.36
N THR A 147 -2.11 -24.56 -1.35
CA THR A 147 -1.77 -25.96 -1.21
C THR A 147 -0.72 -26.35 -2.25
N ASN A 148 -0.04 -27.49 -2.05
CA ASN A 148 0.79 -28.12 -3.09
C ASN A 148 0.04 -29.29 -3.69
N GLN A 149 -0.15 -29.31 -5.01
CA GLN A 149 -0.88 -30.30 -5.77
C GLN A 149 0.00 -30.85 -6.89
N GLY A 150 0.46 -32.09 -6.76
CA GLY A 150 1.32 -32.71 -7.78
C GLY A 150 2.62 -31.98 -8.06
N GLY A 151 3.22 -31.35 -7.05
CA GLY A 151 4.45 -30.56 -7.18
C GLY A 151 4.23 -29.13 -7.68
N TRP A 152 2.98 -28.68 -7.78
CA TRP A 152 2.62 -27.27 -8.06
C TRP A 152 2.10 -26.62 -6.79
N ASP A 153 2.62 -25.46 -6.46
CA ASP A 153 2.04 -24.56 -5.47
C ASP A 153 0.87 -23.83 -6.13
N VAL A 154 -0.32 -24.01 -5.59
CA VAL A 154 -1.54 -23.40 -6.12
C VAL A 154 -2.21 -22.59 -5.04
N GLY A 155 -2.80 -21.45 -5.42
CA GLY A 155 -3.43 -20.54 -4.48
C GLY A 155 -4.70 -19.88 -5.03
N ALA A 156 -5.61 -19.55 -4.12
CA ALA A 156 -6.74 -18.65 -4.35
C ALA A 156 -6.66 -17.51 -3.34
N HIS A 157 -6.77 -16.29 -3.83
CA HIS A 157 -6.52 -15.06 -3.07
C HIS A 157 -7.71 -14.12 -3.19
N PHE A 158 -8.20 -13.65 -2.06
CA PHE A 158 -9.33 -12.73 -1.97
C PHE A 158 -8.96 -11.56 -1.06
N GLY A 159 -9.23 -10.34 -1.52
CA GLY A 159 -9.04 -9.12 -0.73
C GLY A 159 -10.31 -8.27 -0.74
N MET A 160 -10.88 -8.10 0.44
CA MET A 160 -12.02 -7.21 0.70
C MET A 160 -11.51 -5.92 1.33
N TYR A 161 -11.96 -4.78 0.83
CA TYR A 161 -11.47 -3.46 1.24
C TYR A 161 -12.62 -2.59 1.76
N PRO A 162 -13.02 -2.75 3.03
CA PRO A 162 -14.03 -1.92 3.65
C PRO A 162 -13.49 -0.51 3.92
N GLY A 163 -14.35 0.49 3.74
CA GLY A 163 -14.09 1.86 4.15
C GLY A 163 -14.73 2.22 5.49
N ILE A 164 -14.20 3.25 6.17
CA ILE A 164 -14.84 3.87 7.32
C ILE A 164 -15.47 5.23 6.96
N ASN A 165 -15.18 5.74 5.77
CA ASN A 165 -15.65 7.06 5.33
C ASN A 165 -17.17 7.05 5.15
N SER A 166 -17.85 8.11 5.58
CA SER A 166 -19.22 8.33 5.16
C SER A 166 -19.26 8.63 3.65
N VAL A 167 -20.23 8.04 2.94
CA VAL A 167 -20.45 8.28 1.51
C VAL A 167 -21.58 9.25 1.30
N SER A 168 -21.40 10.23 0.39
CA SER A 168 -22.46 11.15 0.04
C SER A 168 -23.54 10.47 -0.80
N TYR A 169 -24.80 10.70 -0.46
CA TYR A 169 -25.93 10.19 -1.23
C TYR A 169 -25.96 10.70 -2.67
N THR A 170 -25.50 11.93 -2.89
CA THR A 170 -25.54 12.59 -4.20
C THR A 170 -24.36 12.28 -5.09
N GLY A 171 -23.30 11.69 -4.54
CA GLY A 171 -22.05 11.44 -5.25
C GLY A 171 -21.82 10.02 -5.72
N GLY A 172 -22.71 9.08 -5.43
CA GLY A 172 -22.56 7.69 -5.81
C GLY A 172 -21.16 7.16 -5.47
N GLY A 173 -20.81 7.10 -4.19
CA GLY A 173 -19.51 6.56 -3.78
C GLY A 173 -19.29 5.23 -4.48
N ALA A 174 -18.15 5.03 -5.11
CA ALA A 174 -17.83 3.83 -5.89
C ALA A 174 -17.93 2.54 -5.09
N ASN A 175 -17.90 2.65 -3.79
CA ASN A 175 -18.12 1.53 -2.88
C ASN A 175 -19.55 1.34 -2.46
N SER A 176 -20.48 2.07 -3.04
CA SER A 176 -21.86 1.92 -2.68
C SER A 176 -22.68 1.26 -3.79
N PRO A 177 -22.40 -0.01 -4.13
CA PRO A 177 -23.45 -0.84 -4.67
C PRO A 177 -24.51 -1.09 -3.60
N GLY A 178 -24.18 -0.82 -2.31
CA GLY A 178 -25.13 -0.80 -1.23
C GLY A 178 -26.10 0.37 -1.34
N ASN A 179 -27.10 0.36 -0.51
CA ASN A 179 -28.12 1.41 -0.50
C ASN A 179 -27.60 2.64 0.27
N PRO A 180 -27.19 3.72 -0.39
CA PRO A 180 -26.74 4.93 0.29
C PRO A 180 -27.87 5.70 0.99
N ARG A 181 -29.10 5.23 0.91
CA ARG A 181 -30.27 5.88 1.50
C ARG A 181 -30.38 5.70 3.01
N GLY A 182 -29.60 4.82 3.59
CA GLY A 182 -29.64 4.57 5.03
C GLY A 182 -28.71 5.49 5.80
N LEU A 183 -27.61 4.94 6.25
CA LEU A 183 -26.72 5.54 7.22
C LEU A 183 -25.46 6.17 6.61
N GLN A 184 -25.41 6.39 5.31
CA GLN A 184 -24.21 6.84 4.59
C GLN A 184 -22.97 5.95 4.88
N THR A 185 -23.19 4.65 5.05
CA THR A 185 -22.12 3.71 5.35
C THR A 185 -21.24 3.46 4.13
N ALA A 186 -19.96 3.29 4.36
CA ALA A 186 -19.01 2.88 3.33
C ALA A 186 -19.34 1.47 2.82
N GLY A 187 -19.07 1.23 1.55
CA GLY A 187 -19.15 -0.09 0.94
C GLY A 187 -17.88 -0.91 1.14
N ILE A 188 -17.88 -2.08 0.53
CA ILE A 188 -16.72 -2.97 0.42
C ILE A 188 -16.42 -3.16 -1.05
N ASP A 189 -15.16 -2.99 -1.46
CA ASP A 189 -14.74 -3.40 -2.79
C ASP A 189 -13.90 -4.69 -2.73
N PHE A 190 -13.98 -5.48 -3.81
CA PHE A 190 -13.20 -6.70 -4.02
C PHE A 190 -12.16 -6.43 -5.09
N ARG A 191 -11.17 -5.59 -4.79
CA ARG A 191 -10.13 -5.23 -5.76
C ARG A 191 -9.07 -6.31 -5.97
N GLN A 192 -9.03 -7.35 -5.13
CA GLN A 192 -8.18 -8.51 -5.33
C GLN A 192 -9.02 -9.79 -5.32
N THR A 193 -9.00 -10.50 -6.44
CA THR A 193 -9.60 -11.82 -6.59
C THR A 193 -8.83 -12.53 -7.69
N TYR A 194 -7.91 -13.41 -7.33
CA TYR A 194 -7.04 -14.07 -8.30
C TYR A 194 -6.61 -15.45 -7.82
N LEU A 195 -6.21 -16.29 -8.77
CA LEU A 195 -5.54 -17.55 -8.51
C LEU A 195 -4.07 -17.45 -8.91
N THR A 196 -3.25 -18.27 -8.26
CA THR A 196 -1.85 -18.48 -8.64
C THR A 196 -1.54 -19.95 -8.80
N PHE A 197 -0.60 -20.26 -9.68
CA PHE A 197 0.06 -21.56 -9.72
C PHE A 197 1.52 -21.40 -10.15
N GLY A 198 2.39 -22.13 -9.50
CA GLY A 198 3.83 -22.05 -9.72
C GLY A 198 4.57 -23.24 -9.16
N ARG A 199 5.87 -23.27 -9.36
CA ARG A 199 6.80 -24.23 -8.73
C ARG A 199 8.21 -23.71 -8.78
N ALA A 200 9.07 -24.28 -7.94
CA ALA A 200 10.50 -23.98 -7.95
C ALA A 200 11.09 -24.18 -9.35
N GLY A 201 11.88 -23.19 -9.81
CA GLY A 201 12.52 -23.19 -11.14
C GLY A 201 11.62 -22.81 -12.32
N PHE A 202 10.30 -22.83 -12.15
CA PHE A 202 9.36 -22.37 -13.17
C PHE A 202 8.94 -20.91 -12.94
N GLY A 203 8.74 -20.48 -11.69
CA GLY A 203 8.13 -19.20 -11.34
C GLY A 203 6.64 -19.35 -11.08
N GLU A 204 5.88 -18.26 -11.23
CA GLU A 204 4.45 -18.19 -10.89
C GLU A 204 3.63 -17.56 -12.01
N VAL A 205 2.48 -18.15 -12.30
CA VAL A 205 1.42 -17.57 -13.13
C VAL A 205 0.31 -17.09 -12.20
N LYS A 206 -0.17 -15.87 -12.40
CA LYS A 206 -1.32 -15.25 -11.73
C LYS A 206 -2.42 -14.99 -12.76
N ILE A 207 -3.67 -15.32 -12.40
CA ILE A 207 -4.86 -15.05 -13.23
C ILE A 207 -5.95 -14.46 -12.36
N GLY A 208 -6.46 -13.30 -12.71
CA GLY A 208 -7.56 -12.61 -12.02
C GLY A 208 -7.29 -11.13 -11.82
N ARG A 209 -7.98 -10.50 -10.87
CA ARG A 209 -7.85 -9.08 -10.58
C ARG A 209 -6.83 -8.86 -9.46
N ASP A 210 -5.81 -8.08 -9.73
CA ASP A 210 -4.79 -7.65 -8.78
C ASP A 210 -4.17 -6.33 -9.23
N ILE A 211 -3.30 -5.74 -8.40
CA ILE A 211 -2.56 -4.53 -8.73
C ILE A 211 -1.77 -4.68 -10.04
N GLY A 212 -1.77 -3.65 -10.86
CA GLY A 212 -0.97 -3.60 -12.10
C GLY A 212 0.53 -3.69 -11.84
N LEU A 213 1.33 -3.89 -12.88
CA LEU A 213 2.80 -3.94 -12.78
C LEU A 213 3.43 -2.54 -12.85
N PHE A 214 2.99 -1.71 -13.81
CA PHE A 214 3.41 -0.31 -13.95
C PHE A 214 3.00 0.49 -12.72
N ALA A 215 3.87 1.34 -12.21
CA ALA A 215 3.70 2.19 -11.03
C ALA A 215 3.40 1.46 -9.70
N SER A 216 3.35 0.12 -9.68
CA SER A 216 3.10 -0.64 -8.45
C SER A 216 4.18 -0.45 -7.39
N GLU A 217 5.45 -0.41 -7.79
CA GLU A 217 6.55 -0.18 -6.85
C GLU A 217 6.53 1.26 -6.31
N GLN A 218 6.05 2.22 -7.10
CA GLN A 218 5.92 3.61 -6.69
C GLN A 218 4.94 3.76 -5.54
N ILE A 219 3.70 3.23 -5.67
CA ILE A 219 2.71 3.31 -4.60
C ILE A 219 3.09 2.42 -3.39
N LEU A 220 3.66 1.23 -3.60
CA LEU A 220 4.02 0.33 -2.50
C LEU A 220 5.21 0.82 -1.67
N ASN A 221 6.02 1.73 -2.21
CA ASN A 221 7.12 2.35 -1.48
C ASN A 221 6.84 3.80 -1.05
N ASP A 222 5.67 4.35 -1.35
CA ASP A 222 5.25 5.69 -0.95
C ASP A 222 5.18 5.82 0.58
N ILE A 223 5.80 6.86 1.14
CA ILE A 223 5.76 7.12 2.59
C ILE A 223 4.34 7.34 3.10
N THR A 224 3.43 7.84 2.25
CA THR A 224 2.04 8.09 2.61
C THR A 224 1.14 6.85 2.54
N LEU A 225 1.68 5.69 2.09
CA LEU A 225 0.89 4.45 2.01
C LEU A 225 0.23 4.08 3.35
N LEU A 226 0.91 4.33 4.47
CA LEU A 226 0.40 4.04 5.81
C LEU A 226 -0.33 5.21 6.47
N SER A 227 -0.49 6.34 5.77
CA SER A 227 -1.08 7.58 6.27
C SER A 227 -2.09 8.18 5.28
N SER A 228 -2.37 9.45 5.40
CA SER A 228 -3.33 10.17 4.55
C SER A 228 -2.70 10.72 3.27
N GLY A 229 -1.52 11.35 3.35
CA GLY A 229 -1.01 12.16 2.25
C GLY A 229 -1.99 13.25 1.84
N THR A 230 -2.03 13.58 0.55
CA THR A 230 -2.98 14.53 -0.01
C THR A 230 -4.42 14.06 0.20
N PRO A 231 -5.24 14.77 0.98
CA PRO A 231 -6.57 14.31 1.35
C PRO A 231 -7.62 14.51 0.25
N ALA A 232 -7.23 15.12 -0.87
CA ALA A 232 -8.12 15.47 -1.96
C ALA A 232 -9.04 14.31 -2.33
N GLY A 233 -10.31 14.62 -2.30
CA GLY A 233 -11.39 13.80 -2.82
C GLY A 233 -11.66 12.49 -2.10
N ASN A 234 -12.92 12.17 -1.92
CA ASN A 234 -13.38 10.80 -1.84
C ASN A 234 -13.44 10.26 -3.27
N VAL A 235 -12.28 10.15 -3.92
CA VAL A 235 -12.22 9.54 -5.24
C VAL A 235 -12.61 8.08 -5.08
N ALA A 236 -13.35 7.56 -6.05
CA ALA A 236 -13.69 6.15 -6.07
C ALA A 236 -12.45 5.28 -5.76
N PRO A 237 -12.55 4.38 -4.78
CA PRO A 237 -13.76 3.87 -4.13
C PRO A 237 -14.19 4.55 -2.82
N SER A 238 -13.95 5.80 -2.55
CA SER A 238 -14.37 6.58 -1.36
C SER A 238 -13.86 6.07 0.00
N ASN A 239 -12.99 5.09 0.00
CA ASN A 239 -12.36 4.50 1.20
C ASN A 239 -10.87 4.80 1.28
N THR A 240 -10.37 5.72 0.47
CA THR A 240 -8.96 6.13 0.43
C THR A 240 -8.81 7.65 0.29
N THR A 241 -7.61 8.15 0.63
CA THR A 241 -7.11 9.45 0.18
C THR A 241 -6.29 9.27 -1.09
N LEU A 242 -5.76 10.35 -1.68
CA LEU A 242 -4.84 10.26 -2.80
C LEU A 242 -3.40 9.92 -2.37
N GLY A 243 -3.03 10.17 -1.10
CA GLY A 243 -1.63 9.99 -0.72
C GLY A 243 -0.71 10.87 -1.56
N ARG A 244 0.15 10.24 -2.38
CA ARG A 244 0.95 10.86 -3.43
C ARG A 244 0.48 10.53 -4.85
N ILE A 245 -0.64 9.88 -5.01
CA ILE A 245 -1.24 9.65 -6.34
C ILE A 245 -1.45 10.99 -7.04
N GLY A 246 -0.91 11.13 -8.26
CA GLY A 246 -0.91 12.38 -9.02
C GLY A 246 0.12 13.42 -8.55
N VAL A 247 1.03 13.03 -7.65
CA VAL A 247 2.11 13.89 -7.12
C VAL A 247 3.43 13.09 -7.06
N GLY A 248 3.86 12.62 -8.20
CA GLY A 248 5.10 11.85 -8.36
C GLY A 248 4.92 10.49 -9.00
N TYR A 249 3.67 10.02 -9.16
CA TYR A 249 3.33 8.82 -9.92
C TYR A 249 1.86 8.81 -10.34
N ILE A 250 1.54 7.97 -11.33
CA ILE A 250 0.18 7.66 -11.78
C ILE A 250 -0.30 6.43 -10.99
N TYR A 251 -1.56 6.42 -10.56
CA TYR A 251 -2.14 5.25 -9.90
C TYR A 251 -2.26 4.07 -10.84
N THR A 252 -1.64 2.95 -10.48
CA THR A 252 -1.56 1.73 -11.29
C THR A 252 -2.89 1.00 -11.48
N ASP A 253 -3.84 1.18 -10.55
CA ASP A 253 -5.12 0.49 -10.43
C ASP A 253 -5.00 -1.04 -10.23
N PHE A 254 -6.14 -1.66 -9.87
CA PHE A 254 -6.32 -3.10 -9.78
C PHE A 254 -7.05 -3.57 -11.04
N GLN A 255 -6.40 -4.41 -11.84
CA GLN A 255 -6.84 -4.78 -13.17
C GLN A 255 -6.97 -6.29 -13.32
N PRO A 256 -7.98 -6.81 -14.06
CA PRO A 256 -7.96 -8.18 -14.51
C PRO A 256 -6.71 -8.42 -15.36
N GLN A 257 -6.01 -9.52 -15.07
CA GLN A 257 -4.70 -9.78 -15.64
C GLN A 257 -4.38 -11.29 -15.74
N ILE A 258 -3.51 -11.62 -16.68
CA ILE A 258 -2.76 -12.86 -16.68
C ILE A 258 -1.29 -12.46 -16.69
N THR A 259 -0.58 -12.75 -15.61
CA THR A 259 0.82 -12.36 -15.43
C THR A 259 1.68 -13.58 -15.10
N TYR A 260 2.90 -13.57 -15.60
CA TYR A 260 3.94 -14.51 -15.23
C TYR A 260 5.07 -13.77 -14.52
N THR A 261 5.54 -14.35 -13.42
CA THR A 261 6.69 -13.86 -12.66
C THR A 261 7.76 -14.95 -12.60
N THR A 262 8.98 -14.61 -12.98
CA THR A 262 10.13 -15.54 -12.95
C THR A 262 10.46 -15.96 -11.52
N PRO A 263 11.18 -17.09 -11.33
CA PRO A 263 11.93 -17.33 -10.11
C PRO A 263 12.92 -16.17 -9.85
N ASN A 264 13.34 -16.05 -8.59
CA ASN A 264 14.42 -15.11 -8.24
C ASN A 264 15.77 -15.65 -8.75
N PHE A 265 16.44 -14.88 -9.59
CA PHE A 265 17.77 -15.17 -10.12
C PHE A 265 18.79 -14.20 -9.51
N SER A 266 19.42 -14.60 -8.42
CA SER A 266 20.45 -13.79 -7.74
C SER A 266 19.99 -12.35 -7.42
N GLY A 267 18.77 -12.22 -6.95
CA GLY A 267 18.14 -10.93 -6.62
C GLY A 267 17.23 -10.37 -7.72
N PHE A 268 17.35 -10.83 -8.96
CA PHE A 268 16.49 -10.37 -10.06
C PHE A 268 15.19 -11.17 -10.15
N THR A 269 14.09 -10.44 -10.33
CA THR A 269 12.75 -10.99 -10.61
C THR A 269 12.13 -10.17 -11.72
N ALA A 270 11.61 -10.84 -12.74
CA ALA A 270 10.90 -10.21 -13.86
C ALA A 270 9.44 -10.66 -13.89
N SER A 271 8.53 -9.73 -14.17
CA SER A 271 7.10 -10.01 -14.38
C SER A 271 6.67 -9.44 -15.72
N ILE A 272 5.81 -10.16 -16.42
CA ILE A 272 5.18 -9.70 -17.66
C ILE A 272 3.74 -10.20 -17.72
N GLY A 273 2.84 -9.45 -18.31
CA GLY A 273 1.45 -9.88 -18.42
C GLY A 273 0.62 -9.11 -19.44
N ILE A 274 -0.55 -9.68 -19.67
CA ILE A 274 -1.64 -9.05 -20.42
C ILE A 274 -2.73 -8.62 -19.44
N PHE A 275 -3.34 -7.48 -19.72
CA PHE A 275 -4.28 -6.80 -18.84
C PHE A 275 -5.55 -6.44 -19.60
N GLU A 276 -6.68 -6.47 -18.90
CA GLU A 276 -7.91 -5.87 -19.44
C GLU A 276 -7.64 -4.39 -19.75
N PRO A 277 -7.95 -3.93 -20.97
CA PRO A 277 -7.72 -2.54 -21.33
C PRO A 277 -8.65 -1.62 -20.52
N LEU A 278 -8.07 -0.57 -19.96
CA LEU A 278 -8.81 0.47 -19.25
C LEU A 278 -9.17 1.57 -20.25
N SER A 279 -10.44 1.95 -20.32
CA SER A 279 -10.88 3.08 -21.14
C SER A 279 -10.42 4.41 -20.57
N SER A 280 -10.29 5.41 -21.44
CA SER A 280 -10.05 6.79 -21.02
C SER A 280 -11.17 7.26 -20.07
N LEU A 281 -10.78 7.92 -18.99
CA LEU A 281 -11.73 8.48 -18.01
C LEU A 281 -12.27 9.84 -18.43
N THR A 282 -11.59 10.52 -19.35
CA THR A 282 -11.92 11.89 -19.81
C THR A 282 -11.92 12.03 -21.32
N GLY A 283 -11.59 10.97 -22.04
CA GLY A 283 -11.52 10.90 -23.49
C GLY A 283 -12.82 10.45 -24.14
N PRO A 284 -12.78 10.15 -25.44
CA PRO A 284 -13.90 9.62 -26.19
C PRO A 284 -14.26 8.19 -25.79
N GLU A 285 -15.43 7.73 -26.21
CA GLU A 285 -15.87 6.34 -26.02
C GLU A 285 -15.01 5.36 -26.81
N GLU A 286 -14.64 4.23 -26.18
CA GLU A 286 -13.71 3.24 -26.72
C GLU A 286 -14.32 1.83 -26.78
N ALA A 287 -13.89 1.05 -27.77
CA ALA A 287 -14.25 -0.36 -27.91
C ALA A 287 -13.18 -1.34 -27.40
N ASN A 288 -11.97 -0.90 -27.17
CA ASN A 288 -10.80 -1.61 -26.59
C ASN A 288 -10.68 -3.09 -27.03
N LYS A 289 -10.24 -3.31 -28.26
CA LYS A 289 -10.21 -4.63 -28.92
C LYS A 289 -8.97 -5.46 -28.57
N GLU A 290 -7.91 -4.81 -28.09
CA GLU A 290 -6.63 -5.44 -27.79
C GLU A 290 -6.33 -5.36 -26.28
N PRO A 291 -5.70 -6.38 -25.67
CA PRO A 291 -5.29 -6.28 -24.26
C PRO A 291 -4.19 -5.24 -24.10
N GLY A 292 -4.11 -4.68 -22.90
CA GLY A 292 -2.95 -3.93 -22.43
C GLY A 292 -1.77 -4.87 -22.12
N PHE A 293 -0.55 -4.36 -22.19
CA PHE A 293 0.68 -5.08 -21.86
C PHE A 293 1.44 -4.33 -20.78
N GLN A 294 1.89 -5.03 -19.75
CA GLN A 294 2.76 -4.47 -18.73
C GLN A 294 3.91 -5.43 -18.41
N GLY A 295 5.05 -4.85 -18.04
CA GLY A 295 6.21 -5.59 -17.60
C GLY A 295 6.92 -4.87 -16.46
N LYS A 296 7.60 -5.64 -15.59
CA LYS A 296 8.34 -5.12 -14.45
C LYS A 296 9.59 -5.96 -14.21
N LEU A 297 10.71 -5.30 -13.93
CA LEU A 297 11.95 -5.90 -13.46
C LEU A 297 12.27 -5.32 -12.07
N VAL A 298 12.62 -6.19 -11.14
CA VAL A 298 13.03 -5.83 -9.78
C VAL A 298 14.36 -6.49 -9.47
N TYR A 299 15.24 -5.77 -8.81
CA TYR A 299 16.45 -6.30 -8.20
C TYR A 299 16.45 -6.01 -6.71
N ASP A 300 16.51 -7.05 -5.90
CA ASP A 300 16.73 -6.99 -4.46
C ASP A 300 18.13 -7.46 -4.11
N GLY A 301 18.93 -6.62 -3.48
CA GLY A 301 20.30 -6.93 -3.15
C GLY A 301 20.76 -6.37 -1.82
N LYS A 302 21.91 -6.87 -1.36
CA LYS A 302 22.57 -6.35 -0.17
C LYS A 302 24.07 -6.18 -0.45
N PHE A 303 24.57 -4.96 -0.24
CA PHE A 303 25.97 -4.58 -0.40
C PHE A 303 26.55 -4.19 0.96
N GLY A 304 27.21 -5.12 1.63
CA GLY A 304 27.59 -4.96 3.03
C GLY A 304 26.34 -4.78 3.90
N ASP A 305 26.24 -3.67 4.62
CA ASP A 305 25.08 -3.33 5.47
C ASP A 305 23.98 -2.55 4.72
N ILE A 306 24.17 -2.29 3.44
CA ILE A 306 23.24 -1.53 2.61
C ILE A 306 22.27 -2.48 1.93
N ALA A 307 20.99 -2.45 2.29
CA ALA A 307 19.94 -3.16 1.57
C ALA A 307 19.41 -2.26 0.44
N THR A 308 19.27 -2.84 -0.75
CA THR A 308 18.82 -2.10 -1.94
C THR A 308 17.71 -2.85 -2.65
N ARG A 309 16.76 -2.09 -3.20
CA ARG A 309 15.79 -2.54 -4.19
C ARG A 309 15.80 -1.56 -5.34
N PHE A 310 15.96 -2.05 -6.55
CA PHE A 310 15.83 -1.27 -7.78
C PHE A 310 14.69 -1.86 -8.60
N TRP A 311 13.98 -1.01 -9.33
CA TRP A 311 12.94 -1.49 -10.23
C TRP A 311 12.87 -0.63 -11.49
N ALA A 312 12.32 -1.25 -12.54
CA ALA A 312 11.83 -0.57 -13.71
C ALA A 312 10.56 -1.29 -14.20
N ALA A 313 9.57 -0.55 -14.60
CA ALA A 313 8.33 -1.09 -15.15
C ALA A 313 7.89 -0.32 -16.38
N GLY A 314 7.05 -0.94 -17.21
CA GLY A 314 6.49 -0.30 -18.39
C GLY A 314 5.09 -0.79 -18.68
N ILE A 315 4.33 0.06 -19.40
CA ILE A 315 2.96 -0.19 -19.84
C ILE A 315 2.80 0.24 -21.29
N ARG A 316 1.98 -0.50 -22.03
CA ARG A 316 1.50 -0.11 -23.35
C ARG A 316 0.07 -0.60 -23.51
N GLN A 317 -0.82 0.30 -23.92
CA GLN A 317 -2.21 -0.02 -24.24
C GLN A 317 -2.64 0.73 -25.49
N LYS A 318 -3.31 0.03 -26.41
CA LYS A 318 -4.02 0.64 -27.53
C LYS A 318 -5.43 1.01 -27.09
N HIS A 319 -5.88 2.17 -27.50
CA HIS A 319 -7.23 2.69 -27.31
C HIS A 319 -7.95 2.74 -28.67
N ASP A 320 -8.95 1.89 -28.82
CA ASP A 320 -9.76 1.81 -30.06
C ASP A 320 -10.98 2.72 -29.93
N VAL A 321 -10.85 3.96 -30.38
CA VAL A 321 -11.88 4.99 -30.26
C VAL A 321 -13.03 4.72 -31.25
N ILE A 322 -14.29 4.74 -30.73
CA ILE A 322 -15.48 4.42 -31.59
C ILE A 322 -15.71 5.50 -32.62
N ALA A 323 -15.59 6.76 -32.29
CA ALA A 323 -15.85 7.89 -33.16
C ALA A 323 -14.69 8.90 -33.14
N GLY A 324 -13.49 8.43 -33.57
CA GLY A 324 -12.29 9.25 -33.57
C GLY A 324 -11.05 8.45 -33.96
N PRO A 325 -9.88 9.06 -33.97
CA PRO A 325 -8.62 8.35 -34.23
C PRO A 325 -8.24 7.48 -33.02
N ASP A 326 -7.79 6.26 -33.32
CA ASP A 326 -7.16 5.40 -32.35
C ASP A 326 -5.83 6.01 -31.83
N TYR A 327 -5.47 5.74 -30.59
CA TYR A 327 -4.17 6.13 -30.06
C TYR A 327 -3.57 4.99 -29.22
N THR A 328 -2.29 5.13 -28.89
CA THR A 328 -1.60 4.18 -28.00
C THR A 328 -0.99 4.93 -26.84
N GLY A 329 -1.48 4.64 -25.65
CA GLY A 329 -0.87 5.05 -24.40
C GLY A 329 0.34 4.18 -24.07
N TRP A 330 1.42 4.77 -23.60
CA TRP A 330 2.59 4.06 -23.10
C TRP A 330 3.30 4.86 -22.02
N GLY A 331 4.03 4.18 -21.18
CA GLY A 331 4.83 4.81 -20.13
C GLY A 331 5.80 3.84 -19.51
N TRP A 332 6.73 4.39 -18.76
CA TRP A 332 7.65 3.64 -17.94
C TRP A 332 7.88 4.33 -16.60
N ASP A 333 8.24 3.56 -15.60
CA ASP A 333 8.72 4.05 -14.31
C ASP A 333 9.98 3.31 -13.89
N ALA A 334 10.80 3.98 -13.08
CA ALA A 334 11.97 3.39 -12.46
C ALA A 334 12.22 4.02 -11.10
N GLY A 335 12.84 3.28 -10.20
CA GLY A 335 13.17 3.79 -8.89
C GLY A 335 14.12 2.93 -8.11
N ALA A 336 14.50 3.46 -6.96
CA ALA A 336 15.38 2.82 -6.02
C ALA A 336 14.92 3.05 -4.57
N LYS A 337 15.06 1.99 -3.77
CA LYS A 337 14.96 2.04 -2.31
C LYS A 337 16.27 1.58 -1.72
N VAL A 338 16.83 2.39 -0.84
CA VAL A 338 18.10 2.11 -0.16
C VAL A 338 17.90 2.23 1.34
N THR A 339 18.32 1.20 2.08
CA THR A 339 18.28 1.21 3.54
C THR A 339 19.68 1.05 4.11
N VAL A 340 20.10 2.01 4.94
CA VAL A 340 21.40 2.04 5.61
C VAL A 340 21.17 2.34 7.09
N GLY A 341 21.43 1.37 7.96
CA GLY A 341 21.16 1.51 9.39
C GLY A 341 19.70 1.91 9.64
N PRO A 342 19.45 3.03 10.33
CA PRO A 342 18.09 3.49 10.63
C PRO A 342 17.40 4.20 9.45
N LEU A 343 18.14 4.57 8.41
CA LEU A 343 17.65 5.42 7.32
C LEU A 343 17.19 4.58 6.12
N THR A 344 15.96 4.79 5.67
CA THR A 344 15.44 4.30 4.39
C THR A 344 15.15 5.47 3.47
N MET A 345 15.67 5.43 2.26
CA MET A 345 15.45 6.43 1.20
C MET A 345 14.79 5.78 0.00
N VAL A 346 13.89 6.49 -0.65
CA VAL A 346 13.27 6.09 -1.92
C VAL A 346 13.29 7.26 -2.87
N GLY A 347 13.65 6.97 -4.12
CA GLY A 347 13.54 7.92 -5.23
C GLY A 347 12.97 7.19 -6.44
N THR A 348 12.04 7.84 -7.15
CA THR A 348 11.41 7.29 -8.34
C THR A 348 11.07 8.35 -9.34
N TYR A 349 10.96 7.95 -10.61
CA TYR A 349 10.57 8.78 -11.73
C TYR A 349 9.67 7.99 -12.68
N TYR A 350 8.72 8.66 -13.34
CA TYR A 350 7.96 8.12 -14.45
C TYR A 350 7.91 9.09 -15.61
N ASP A 351 7.71 8.54 -16.80
CA ASP A 351 7.45 9.26 -18.04
C ASP A 351 6.40 8.52 -18.86
N ALA A 352 5.42 9.24 -19.41
CA ALA A 352 4.26 8.66 -20.06
C ALA A 352 3.69 9.55 -21.16
N SER A 353 3.07 8.91 -22.15
CA SER A 353 2.37 9.58 -23.24
C SER A 353 1.02 8.90 -23.45
N GLY A 354 -0.08 9.65 -23.35
CA GLY A 354 -1.44 9.11 -23.46
C GLY A 354 -1.83 8.19 -22.30
N LEU A 355 -1.27 8.42 -21.12
CA LEU A 355 -1.70 7.76 -19.86
C LEU A 355 -2.31 8.75 -18.87
N GLY A 356 -2.21 10.05 -19.16
CA GLY A 356 -2.72 11.11 -18.30
C GLY A 356 -1.91 11.32 -17.02
N THR A 357 -2.57 11.77 -15.96
CA THR A 357 -1.98 12.00 -14.64
C THR A 357 -2.97 11.59 -13.55
N THR A 358 -2.51 11.40 -12.31
CA THR A 358 -3.27 10.96 -11.12
C THR A 358 -3.74 9.51 -11.22
N ALA A 359 -4.64 9.17 -12.11
CA ALA A 359 -5.03 7.78 -12.40
C ALA A 359 -4.71 7.45 -13.85
N LEU A 360 -4.53 6.19 -14.16
CA LEU A 360 -4.37 5.74 -15.55
C LEU A 360 -5.54 6.24 -16.39
N ASN A 361 -5.22 6.83 -17.53
CA ASN A 361 -6.14 7.34 -18.54
C ASN A 361 -7.06 8.50 -18.04
N LEU A 362 -6.62 9.23 -17.02
CA LEU A 362 -7.27 10.46 -16.57
C LEU A 362 -6.54 11.67 -17.18
N PHE A 363 -7.20 12.42 -18.05
CA PHE A 363 -6.62 13.52 -18.85
C PHE A 363 -5.56 13.07 -19.84
N ASP A 364 -5.65 11.86 -20.34
CA ASP A 364 -4.72 11.20 -21.26
C ASP A 364 -4.68 11.81 -22.67
N THR A 365 -5.79 12.41 -23.11
CA THR A 365 -5.94 13.05 -24.42
C THR A 365 -6.66 14.39 -24.31
N ASP A 366 -6.67 15.16 -25.42
CA ASP A 366 -7.45 16.39 -25.60
C ASP A 366 -8.95 16.16 -25.87
N GLY A 367 -9.42 14.91 -25.76
CA GLY A 367 -10.78 14.49 -26.11
C GLY A 367 -10.98 14.24 -27.60
N LEU A 368 -9.99 14.53 -28.44
CA LEU A 368 -9.98 14.27 -29.89
C LEU A 368 -9.00 13.13 -30.26
N GLY A 369 -8.39 12.46 -29.31
CA GLY A 369 -7.43 11.38 -29.51
C GLY A 369 -5.96 11.84 -29.60
N ASN A 370 -5.67 13.14 -29.52
CA ASN A 370 -4.28 13.58 -29.39
C ASN A 370 -3.79 13.39 -27.96
N LYS A 371 -2.67 12.70 -27.84
CA LYS A 371 -2.12 12.32 -26.53
C LYS A 371 -1.49 13.51 -25.81
N ARG A 372 -1.68 13.56 -24.50
CA ARG A 372 -0.91 14.41 -23.59
C ARG A 372 0.25 13.64 -23.01
N ASP A 373 1.39 14.29 -22.86
CA ASP A 373 2.56 13.73 -22.21
C ASP A 373 2.55 14.10 -20.72
N SER A 374 3.06 13.20 -19.89
CA SER A 374 3.17 13.44 -18.44
C SER A 374 4.42 12.81 -17.88
N HIS A 375 4.98 13.46 -16.86
CA HIS A 375 6.12 12.94 -16.12
C HIS A 375 6.06 13.37 -14.66
N GLY A 376 6.81 12.69 -13.81
CA GLY A 376 6.88 13.06 -12.42
C GLY A 376 7.87 12.24 -11.62
N PHE A 377 8.14 12.69 -10.41
CA PHE A 377 9.03 12.02 -9.47
C PHE A 377 8.60 12.26 -8.04
N TYR A 378 9.05 11.38 -7.14
CA TYR A 378 9.15 11.71 -5.73
C TYR A 378 10.47 11.24 -5.12
N LEU A 379 10.88 11.95 -4.09
CA LEU A 379 12.01 11.62 -3.22
C LEU A 379 11.52 11.60 -1.78
N GLN A 380 11.94 10.62 -1.00
CA GLN A 380 11.58 10.51 0.41
C GLN A 380 12.69 9.91 1.26
N GLY A 381 12.67 10.23 2.54
CA GLY A 381 13.51 9.63 3.56
C GLY A 381 12.74 9.37 4.85
N LEU A 382 13.00 8.23 5.46
CA LEU A 382 12.43 7.83 6.74
C LEU A 382 13.55 7.28 7.64
N ALA A 383 13.75 7.90 8.79
CA ALA A 383 14.70 7.45 9.81
C ALA A 383 13.92 6.80 10.98
N THR A 384 14.31 5.58 11.37
CA THR A 384 13.65 4.81 12.42
C THR A 384 14.59 4.54 13.57
N PHE A 385 14.23 4.99 14.78
CA PHE A 385 14.99 4.84 16.03
C PHE A 385 14.11 4.13 17.07
N GLY A 386 14.31 2.82 17.23
CA GLY A 386 13.47 2.01 18.08
C GLY A 386 12.00 2.03 17.61
N LYS A 387 11.13 2.61 18.41
CA LYS A 387 9.68 2.71 18.12
C LYS A 387 9.28 3.98 17.36
N VAL A 388 10.20 4.93 17.21
CA VAL A 388 9.91 6.22 16.58
C VAL A 388 10.48 6.27 15.18
N SER A 389 9.69 6.70 14.20
CA SER A 389 10.17 7.00 12.86
C SER A 389 9.78 8.43 12.48
N VAL A 390 10.73 9.16 11.88
CA VAL A 390 10.53 10.51 11.38
C VAL A 390 10.93 10.53 9.91
N GLY A 391 10.08 11.08 9.08
CA GLY A 391 10.34 11.13 7.65
C GLY A 391 9.73 12.32 6.95
N GLY A 392 10.16 12.49 5.71
CA GLY A 392 9.63 13.51 4.83
C GLY A 392 9.73 13.09 3.38
N SER A 393 8.94 13.73 2.54
CA SER A 393 8.90 13.45 1.12
C SER A 393 8.54 14.70 0.35
N TYR A 394 9.09 14.81 -0.86
CA TYR A 394 8.69 15.77 -1.89
C TYR A 394 8.44 15.04 -3.20
N GLY A 395 7.46 15.47 -3.97
CA GLY A 395 7.22 14.98 -5.30
C GLY A 395 6.37 15.93 -6.12
N GLU A 396 6.41 15.71 -7.43
CA GLU A 396 5.61 16.44 -8.40
C GLU A 396 5.26 15.60 -9.62
N SER A 397 4.13 15.91 -10.25
CA SER A 397 3.69 15.39 -11.54
C SER A 397 3.33 16.55 -12.44
N ASN A 398 3.72 16.46 -13.70
CA ASN A 398 3.48 17.45 -14.74
C ASN A 398 2.65 16.81 -15.86
N LEU A 399 1.79 17.60 -16.50
CA LEU A 399 0.98 17.20 -17.64
C LEU A 399 1.04 18.28 -18.72
N ASP A 400 1.55 17.91 -19.89
CA ASP A 400 1.67 18.82 -21.03
C ASP A 400 0.37 18.83 -21.87
N TYR A 401 0.13 19.91 -22.58
CA TYR A 401 -0.89 19.94 -23.60
C TYR A 401 -0.57 19.00 -24.75
N ALA A 402 -1.58 18.39 -25.34
CA ALA A 402 -1.43 17.58 -26.53
C ALA A 402 -0.96 18.43 -27.74
N ASN A 403 -1.45 19.66 -27.85
CA ASN A 403 -1.16 20.57 -28.94
C ASN A 403 -1.69 22.00 -28.65
N GLY A 404 -1.51 22.92 -29.60
CA GLY A 404 -1.97 24.31 -29.45
C GLY A 404 -3.50 24.49 -29.43
N VAL A 405 -4.27 23.55 -29.99
CA VAL A 405 -5.74 23.58 -29.90
C VAL A 405 -6.19 23.19 -28.49
N ASP A 406 -5.56 22.18 -27.93
CA ASP A 406 -5.76 21.77 -26.53
C ASP A 406 -5.48 22.93 -25.55
N ALA A 407 -4.39 23.66 -25.79
CA ALA A 407 -4.02 24.83 -24.97
C ALA A 407 -5.10 25.94 -24.98
N ILE A 408 -5.73 26.15 -26.12
CA ILE A 408 -6.81 27.14 -26.24
C ILE A 408 -8.10 26.62 -25.59
N ALA A 409 -8.43 25.34 -25.77
CA ALA A 409 -9.67 24.73 -25.26
C ALA A 409 -9.63 24.51 -23.74
N ASN A 410 -8.46 24.20 -23.15
CA ASN A 410 -8.29 23.76 -21.78
C ASN A 410 -7.28 24.63 -20.97
N PRO A 411 -7.43 25.97 -20.93
CA PRO A 411 -6.44 26.86 -20.32
C PRO A 411 -6.24 26.61 -18.81
N THR A 412 -7.26 26.06 -18.13
CA THR A 412 -7.21 25.73 -16.69
C THR A 412 -6.78 24.30 -16.41
N LEU A 413 -6.38 23.52 -17.44
CA LEU A 413 -5.84 22.19 -17.23
C LEU A 413 -4.60 22.25 -16.34
N VAL A 414 -4.44 21.27 -15.49
CA VAL A 414 -3.27 21.15 -14.62
C VAL A 414 -1.98 21.05 -15.44
N ASP A 415 -1.05 21.91 -15.14
CA ASP A 415 0.34 21.85 -15.58
C ASP A 415 1.17 21.05 -14.59
N LYS A 416 0.99 21.35 -13.28
CA LYS A 416 1.76 20.72 -12.23
C LYS A 416 0.97 20.49 -10.94
N ASN A 417 1.10 19.29 -10.38
CA ASN A 417 0.76 18.96 -9.00
C ASN A 417 2.04 18.71 -8.21
N SER A 418 2.18 19.28 -7.02
CA SER A 418 3.34 19.07 -6.14
C SER A 418 2.92 18.99 -4.68
N SER A 419 3.67 18.27 -3.85
CA SER A 419 3.45 18.27 -2.40
C SER A 419 4.70 18.00 -1.58
N TRP A 420 4.70 18.57 -0.36
CA TRP A 420 5.61 18.24 0.72
C TRP A 420 4.88 17.47 1.79
N VAL A 421 5.52 16.44 2.32
CA VAL A 421 4.99 15.61 3.41
C VAL A 421 6.02 15.56 4.52
N GLY A 422 5.59 15.81 5.75
CA GLY A 422 6.35 15.57 6.98
C GLY A 422 5.58 14.58 7.86
N GLN A 423 6.24 13.54 8.39
CA GLN A 423 5.58 12.44 9.05
C GLN A 423 6.30 11.99 10.31
N LEU A 424 5.54 11.69 11.36
CA LEU A 424 5.99 11.06 12.60
C LEU A 424 5.19 9.79 12.85
N ARG A 425 5.88 8.68 13.13
CA ARG A 425 5.27 7.38 13.48
C ARG A 425 5.76 6.89 14.82
N TYR A 426 4.88 6.20 15.55
CA TYR A 426 5.21 5.53 16.80
C TYR A 426 4.62 4.12 16.83
N GLY A 427 5.48 3.10 16.84
CA GLY A 427 5.07 1.71 17.01
C GLY A 427 4.60 1.45 18.44
N LEU A 428 3.29 1.55 18.68
CA LEU A 428 2.69 1.33 19.99
C LEU A 428 2.83 -0.14 20.41
N THR A 429 2.43 -1.05 19.52
CA THR A 429 2.57 -2.50 19.66
C THR A 429 3.15 -3.08 18.36
N SER A 430 3.32 -4.40 18.27
CA SER A 430 3.68 -5.08 17.02
C SER A 430 2.60 -4.95 15.94
N TRP A 431 1.36 -4.65 16.30
CA TRP A 431 0.23 -4.54 15.39
C TRP A 431 -0.19 -3.09 15.13
N VAL A 432 -0.02 -2.19 16.12
CA VAL A 432 -0.56 -0.82 16.06
C VAL A 432 0.55 0.20 15.92
N THR A 433 0.46 1.03 14.90
CA THR A 433 1.29 2.21 14.70
C THR A 433 0.42 3.46 14.81
N LEU A 434 0.79 4.38 15.70
CA LEU A 434 0.25 5.73 15.75
C LEU A 434 1.01 6.59 14.74
N LEU A 435 0.32 7.53 14.10
CA LEU A 435 0.89 8.32 13.04
C LEU A 435 0.32 9.73 13.03
N SER A 436 1.19 10.71 12.81
CA SER A 436 0.80 12.08 12.51
C SER A 436 1.56 12.59 11.29
N GLU A 437 0.92 13.46 10.53
CA GLU A 437 1.41 13.92 9.25
C GLU A 437 0.98 15.35 8.98
N TYR A 438 1.85 16.13 8.33
CA TYR A 438 1.53 17.40 7.69
C TYR A 438 1.81 17.29 6.21
N VAL A 439 0.87 17.79 5.41
CA VAL A 439 0.95 17.77 3.95
C VAL A 439 0.65 19.16 3.41
N HIS A 440 1.57 19.73 2.63
CA HIS A 440 1.33 20.91 1.81
C HIS A 440 1.17 20.48 0.36
N THR A 441 0.03 20.77 -0.25
CA THR A 441 -0.29 20.42 -1.64
C THR A 441 -0.48 21.68 -2.47
N ARG A 442 0.04 21.68 -3.70
CA ARG A 442 -0.10 22.77 -4.66
C ARG A 442 -0.40 22.21 -6.03
N SER A 443 -1.39 22.79 -6.69
CA SER A 443 -1.75 22.54 -8.08
C SER A 443 -1.64 23.83 -8.88
N GLU A 444 -1.00 23.77 -10.04
CA GLU A 444 -0.83 24.87 -10.97
C GLU A 444 -1.45 24.51 -12.30
N ALA A 445 -2.18 25.42 -12.93
CA ALA A 445 -2.72 25.28 -14.26
C ALA A 445 -1.84 26.02 -15.26
N HIS A 446 -1.88 25.63 -16.52
CA HIS A 446 -1.12 26.25 -17.60
C HIS A 446 -1.41 27.75 -17.78
N ASN A 447 -2.62 28.22 -17.47
CA ASN A 447 -2.95 29.67 -17.50
C ASN A 447 -2.42 30.46 -16.30
N GLY A 448 -1.68 29.81 -15.39
CA GLY A 448 -1.11 30.40 -14.19
C GLY A 448 -2.03 30.40 -12.97
N ASN A 449 -3.25 29.84 -13.04
CA ASN A 449 -4.08 29.61 -11.88
C ASN A 449 -3.37 28.68 -10.90
N ARG A 450 -3.62 28.86 -9.59
CA ARG A 450 -2.97 28.09 -8.53
C ARG A 450 -3.93 27.81 -7.40
N ALA A 451 -3.98 26.55 -7.00
CA ALA A 451 -4.67 26.08 -5.80
C ALA A 451 -3.66 25.58 -4.78
N ARG A 452 -3.94 25.77 -3.50
CA ARG A 452 -3.11 25.28 -2.39
C ARG A 452 -4.01 24.74 -1.28
N SER A 453 -3.50 23.71 -0.62
CA SER A 453 -4.12 23.22 0.62
C SER A 453 -3.04 22.72 1.58
N ASP A 454 -3.35 22.86 2.88
CA ASP A 454 -2.52 22.41 3.99
C ASP A 454 -3.34 21.44 4.83
N ALA A 455 -2.87 20.22 4.96
CA ALA A 455 -3.55 19.19 5.72
C ALA A 455 -2.73 18.70 6.91
N ILE A 456 -3.42 18.42 8.01
CA ILE A 456 -2.87 17.70 9.17
C ILE A 456 -3.69 16.43 9.32
N ALA A 457 -3.01 15.30 9.42
CA ALA A 457 -3.62 14.03 9.73
C ALA A 457 -3.03 13.46 11.02
N ALA A 458 -3.88 12.85 11.86
CA ALA A 458 -3.45 12.11 13.04
C ALA A 458 -4.35 10.89 13.24
N GLY A 459 -3.77 9.72 13.48
CA GLY A 459 -4.54 8.51 13.63
C GLY A 459 -3.69 7.28 13.90
N ALA A 460 -4.24 6.13 13.54
CA ALA A 460 -3.59 4.85 13.74
C ALA A 460 -3.87 3.89 12.58
N ILE A 461 -2.95 2.97 12.41
CA ILE A 461 -3.09 1.81 11.54
C ILE A 461 -2.72 0.55 12.32
N LEU A 462 -3.53 -0.50 12.12
CA LEU A 462 -3.33 -1.82 12.68
C LEU A 462 -3.18 -2.83 11.55
N PHE A 463 -2.22 -3.75 11.71
CA PHE A 463 -2.05 -4.92 10.85
C PHE A 463 -2.05 -6.20 11.70
N PHE A 464 -2.61 -7.29 11.16
CA PHE A 464 -2.58 -8.63 11.75
C PHE A 464 -2.36 -9.71 10.71
#